data_593dc3c2201b110b12337bacccd27ea6
#
_entry.id   593dc3c2201b110b12337bacccd27ea6
#
_cell.length_a   1.000
_cell.length_b   1.000
_cell.length_c   1.000
_cell.angle_alpha   90.00
_cell.angle_beta   90.00
_cell.angle_gamma   90.00
#
_symmetry.space_group_name_H-M   'P 1'
#
loop_
_entity.id
_entity.type
_entity.pdbx_description
1 polymer ?
#
loop_
_entity_poly.entity_id
_entity_poly.type
_entity_poly.pdbx_seq_one_letter_code
_entity_poly.pdbx_strand_id
1 'polypeptide(L)'
;MQELEQENAKLKVQIQHLQQQLQQQHKQTPLPAWFISLKSQPSFIETLYVREWQGDEKGWRNSDEGGWLGNDYVHSSTAGVQVLEYQLHGPRGSSSSSSSSSGSGTGSDNFVDYTLIGPALFTANAESHKGLCHGGSMCALMDDIVGWLGFCSTGQLRAWEGFTVQIDTSLKKPVKVGSILRVEATISRREGLRKVYIQARLVDPESKVLHCECSGLFLMPPAQSSKS
;
A
#
# COMPACT_ATOMS: atom_id res chain seq x y z
N MET A 1 -14.79 41.53 18.11
CA MET A 1 -15.00 40.10 18.32
C MET A 1 -15.84 39.47 17.22
N GLN A 2 -17.04 40.01 16.92
CA GLN A 2 -17.92 39.44 15.87
C GLN A 2 -17.31 39.44 14.45
N GLU A 3 -16.54 40.47 14.06
CA GLU A 3 -15.84 40.48 12.76
C GLU A 3 -14.79 39.39 12.63
N LEU A 4 -14.00 39.15 13.67
CA LEU A 4 -13.00 38.08 13.72
C LEU A 4 -13.63 36.69 13.67
N GLU A 5 -14.79 36.48 14.27
CA GLU A 5 -15.54 35.23 14.20
C GLU A 5 -16.11 34.98 12.80
N GLN A 6 -16.60 36.04 12.13
CA GLN A 6 -17.06 35.93 10.75
C GLN A 6 -15.94 35.66 9.76
N GLU A 7 -14.77 36.26 9.96
CA GLU A 7 -13.58 36.02 9.11
C GLU A 7 -13.03 34.59 9.28
N ASN A 8 -12.96 34.11 10.52
CA ASN A 8 -12.60 32.73 10.81
C ASN A 8 -13.56 31.69 10.21
N ALA A 9 -14.87 31.99 10.22
CA ALA A 9 -15.87 31.14 9.59
C ALA A 9 -15.68 31.08 8.06
N LYS A 10 -15.43 32.23 7.41
CA LYS A 10 -15.14 32.28 5.96
C LYS A 10 -13.86 31.51 5.58
N LEU A 11 -12.80 31.68 6.36
CA LEU A 11 -11.55 30.93 6.15
C LEU A 11 -11.72 29.42 6.28
N LYS A 12 -12.48 28.95 7.26
CA LYS A 12 -12.80 27.53 7.41
C LYS A 12 -13.53 26.97 6.19
N VAL A 13 -14.53 27.68 5.67
CA VAL A 13 -15.25 27.25 4.46
C VAL A 13 -14.34 27.23 3.24
N GLN A 14 -13.45 28.20 3.11
CA GLN A 14 -12.50 28.27 2.00
C GLN A 14 -11.46 27.14 2.07
N ILE A 15 -10.96 26.80 3.26
CA ILE A 15 -10.08 25.66 3.49
C ILE A 15 -10.78 24.35 3.13
N GLN A 16 -12.02 24.15 3.57
CA GLN A 16 -12.79 22.95 3.20
C GLN A 16 -13.00 22.82 1.69
N HIS A 17 -13.30 23.92 1.01
CA HIS A 17 -13.46 23.92 -0.44
C HIS A 17 -12.17 23.57 -1.18
N LEU A 18 -11.03 24.15 -0.76
CA LEU A 18 -9.72 23.83 -1.31
C LEU A 18 -9.32 22.38 -1.04
N GLN A 19 -9.63 21.85 0.13
CA GLN A 19 -9.39 20.43 0.46
C GLN A 19 -10.25 19.51 -0.42
N GLN A 20 -11.51 19.84 -0.68
CA GLN A 20 -12.36 19.08 -1.59
C GLN A 20 -11.85 19.14 -3.04
N GLN A 21 -11.40 20.30 -3.51
CA GLN A 21 -10.80 20.43 -4.85
C GLN A 21 -9.51 19.61 -4.98
N LEU A 22 -8.64 19.61 -3.96
CA LEU A 22 -7.45 18.76 -3.90
C LEU A 22 -7.81 17.27 -3.92
N GLN A 23 -8.79 16.85 -3.15
CA GLN A 23 -9.27 15.46 -3.15
C GLN A 23 -9.83 15.05 -4.51
N GLN A 24 -10.57 15.94 -5.20
CA GLN A 24 -11.06 15.67 -6.55
C GLN A 24 -9.92 15.57 -7.57
N GLN A 25 -8.90 16.41 -7.48
CA GLN A 25 -7.71 16.33 -8.34
C GLN A 25 -6.95 15.01 -8.14
N HIS A 26 -6.83 14.54 -6.90
CA HIS A 26 -6.19 13.25 -6.59
C HIS A 26 -6.98 12.04 -7.10
N LYS A 27 -8.31 12.10 -7.10
CA LYS A 27 -9.15 11.08 -7.73
C LYS A 27 -8.96 11.00 -9.25
N GLN A 28 -8.41 12.05 -9.87
CA GLN A 28 -8.26 12.18 -11.32
C GLN A 28 -6.85 11.84 -11.85
N THR A 29 -5.87 11.52 -11.00
CA THR A 29 -4.56 11.07 -11.51
C THR A 29 -4.76 9.76 -12.26
N PRO A 30 -4.56 9.74 -13.60
CA PRO A 30 -4.79 8.54 -14.39
C PRO A 30 -3.80 7.45 -13.99
N LEU A 31 -4.30 6.21 -13.96
CA LEU A 31 -3.45 5.06 -13.74
C LEU A 31 -2.51 4.88 -14.95
N PRO A 32 -1.23 4.59 -14.73
CA PRO A 32 -0.29 4.33 -15.81
C PRO A 32 -0.69 3.11 -16.66
N ALA A 33 -0.48 3.18 -17.96
CA ALA A 33 -0.83 2.09 -18.88
C ALA A 33 -0.17 0.76 -18.52
N TRP A 34 1.10 0.79 -18.07
CA TRP A 34 1.80 -0.40 -17.59
C TRP A 34 1.09 -1.10 -16.44
N PHE A 35 0.46 -0.33 -15.53
CA PHE A 35 -0.26 -0.88 -14.38
C PHE A 35 -1.62 -1.45 -14.79
N ILE A 36 -2.35 -0.75 -15.67
CA ILE A 36 -3.63 -1.23 -16.20
C ILE A 36 -3.44 -2.58 -16.90
N SER A 37 -2.38 -2.73 -17.68
CA SER A 37 -2.10 -3.97 -18.43
C SER A 37 -1.83 -5.20 -17.55
N LEU A 38 -1.45 -5.01 -16.29
CA LEU A 38 -1.22 -6.13 -15.37
C LEU A 38 -2.50 -6.90 -15.03
N LYS A 39 -3.70 -6.27 -15.12
CA LYS A 39 -4.99 -6.93 -14.89
C LYS A 39 -5.29 -8.06 -15.89
N SER A 40 -4.65 -8.06 -17.05
CA SER A 40 -4.78 -9.12 -18.06
C SER A 40 -3.86 -10.32 -17.81
N GLN A 41 -2.99 -10.27 -16.81
CA GLN A 41 -2.08 -11.38 -16.50
C GLN A 41 -2.82 -12.51 -15.80
N PRO A 42 -2.52 -13.79 -16.11
CA PRO A 42 -3.15 -14.95 -15.46
C PRO A 42 -2.93 -15.01 -13.94
N SER A 43 -1.89 -14.35 -13.44
CA SER A 43 -1.60 -14.24 -12.01
C SER A 43 -2.45 -13.20 -11.27
N PHE A 44 -3.18 -12.33 -11.98
CA PHE A 44 -4.01 -11.29 -11.35
C PHE A 44 -5.14 -11.92 -10.53
N ILE A 45 -5.28 -11.47 -9.28
CA ILE A 45 -6.33 -11.91 -8.36
C ILE A 45 -7.36 -10.80 -8.19
N GLU A 46 -6.95 -9.66 -7.66
CA GLU A 46 -7.84 -8.55 -7.34
C GLU A 46 -7.14 -7.19 -7.32
N THR A 47 -7.94 -6.12 -7.34
CA THR A 47 -7.49 -4.75 -7.13
C THR A 47 -7.85 -4.30 -5.72
N LEU A 48 -6.88 -3.76 -4.99
CA LEU A 48 -7.09 -3.12 -3.70
C LEU A 48 -7.21 -1.61 -3.89
N TYR A 49 -8.40 -1.08 -3.72
CA TYR A 49 -8.71 0.35 -3.88
C TYR A 49 -8.37 1.12 -2.60
N VAL A 50 -7.09 1.22 -2.29
CA VAL A 50 -6.60 1.81 -1.03
C VAL A 50 -7.04 3.27 -0.81
N ARG A 51 -7.36 4.00 -1.89
CA ARG A 51 -7.89 5.36 -1.80
C ARG A 51 -9.35 5.39 -1.33
N GLU A 52 -10.16 4.41 -1.72
CA GLU A 52 -11.57 4.32 -1.32
C GLU A 52 -11.71 3.99 0.16
N TRP A 53 -10.68 3.38 0.74
CA TRP A 53 -10.65 3.03 2.15
C TRP A 53 -10.53 4.24 3.08
N GLN A 54 -10.26 5.40 2.52
CA GLN A 54 -10.23 6.68 3.25
C GLN A 54 -11.53 7.46 3.12
N GLY A 55 -12.41 7.05 2.20
CA GLY A 55 -13.67 7.71 1.94
C GLY A 55 -14.73 7.33 2.96
N ASP A 56 -15.66 8.27 3.17
CA ASP A 56 -16.67 8.22 4.22
C ASP A 56 -17.68 7.09 4.13
N GLU A 57 -17.81 6.41 3.01
CA GLU A 57 -18.89 5.44 2.79
C GLU A 57 -18.50 3.98 3.02
N LYS A 58 -17.21 3.63 2.95
CA LYS A 58 -16.73 2.26 3.12
C LYS A 58 -15.51 2.16 4.02
N GLY A 59 -15.06 3.29 4.51
CA GLY A 59 -13.79 3.41 5.18
C GLY A 59 -13.82 2.81 6.57
N TRP A 60 -13.07 1.76 6.76
CA TRP A 60 -12.67 1.27 8.07
C TRP A 60 -11.98 2.35 8.94
N ARG A 61 -11.61 3.51 8.36
CA ARG A 61 -11.23 4.74 9.08
C ARG A 61 -12.43 5.62 9.41
N ASN A 62 -13.58 5.29 8.85
CA ASN A 62 -14.80 5.97 9.13
C ASN A 62 -15.36 5.42 10.40
N SER A 63 -15.26 6.10 11.40
CA SER A 63 -16.24 5.85 12.41
C SER A 63 -16.08 6.72 13.61
N ASP A 64 -17.15 7.23 13.99
CA ASP A 64 -17.47 7.53 15.38
C ASP A 64 -17.09 6.37 16.34
N GLU A 65 -16.91 5.17 15.83
CA GLU A 65 -16.51 3.96 16.57
C GLU A 65 -15.01 3.62 16.52
N GLY A 66 -14.25 4.12 15.56
CA GLY A 66 -12.88 3.66 15.29
C GLY A 66 -11.75 4.42 15.99
N GLY A 67 -12.00 5.60 16.52
CA GLY A 67 -10.99 6.38 17.23
C GLY A 67 -9.78 6.83 16.41
N TRP A 68 -9.87 6.86 15.08
CA TRP A 68 -8.80 7.35 14.22
C TRP A 68 -8.62 8.86 14.36
N LEU A 69 -7.44 9.31 14.80
CA LEU A 69 -7.18 10.71 15.13
C LEU A 69 -6.49 11.49 14.00
N GLY A 70 -6.13 10.87 12.90
CA GLY A 70 -5.33 11.53 11.86
C GLY A 70 -5.56 10.99 10.46
N ASN A 71 -4.94 11.68 9.49
CA ASN A 71 -4.90 11.26 8.11
C ASN A 71 -3.92 10.10 7.91
N ASP A 72 -4.16 9.30 6.89
CA ASP A 72 -3.21 8.28 6.44
C ASP A 72 -1.90 8.92 5.96
N TYR A 73 -0.77 8.34 6.35
CA TYR A 73 0.53 8.90 6.04
C TYR A 73 0.92 8.72 4.56
N VAL A 74 0.46 7.64 3.93
CA VAL A 74 0.81 7.29 2.54
C VAL A 74 -0.35 7.57 1.58
N HIS A 75 -1.59 7.38 2.00
CA HIS A 75 -2.74 7.44 1.07
C HIS A 75 -3.53 8.73 1.13
N SER A 76 -3.24 9.63 2.08
CA SER A 76 -3.96 10.91 2.18
C SER A 76 -3.63 11.86 1.03
N SER A 77 -4.52 12.81 0.78
CA SER A 77 -4.33 13.83 -0.27
C SER A 77 -3.13 14.75 -0.03
N THR A 78 -2.64 14.83 1.21
CA THR A 78 -1.49 15.64 1.61
C THR A 78 -0.22 14.82 1.79
N ALA A 79 -0.26 13.51 1.57
CA ALA A 79 0.91 12.64 1.71
C ALA A 79 2.02 12.99 0.71
N GLY A 80 3.27 12.85 1.14
CA GLY A 80 4.44 13.04 0.29
C GLY A 80 4.57 11.95 -0.77
N VAL A 81 4.10 10.74 -0.48
CA VAL A 81 3.98 9.64 -1.43
C VAL A 81 2.58 9.06 -1.34
N GLN A 82 1.98 8.74 -2.48
CA GLN A 82 0.62 8.22 -2.58
C GLN A 82 0.61 7.00 -3.47
N VAL A 83 0.10 5.88 -2.98
CA VAL A 83 -0.20 4.74 -3.83
C VAL A 83 -1.59 4.93 -4.44
N LEU A 84 -1.67 4.81 -5.76
CA LEU A 84 -2.93 5.03 -6.47
C LEU A 84 -3.91 3.88 -6.29
N GLU A 85 -3.42 2.67 -6.46
CA GLU A 85 -4.10 1.39 -6.24
C GLU A 85 -3.05 0.32 -6.00
N TYR A 86 -3.45 -0.82 -5.42
CA TYR A 86 -2.64 -2.02 -5.44
C TYR A 86 -3.32 -3.11 -6.27
N GLN A 87 -2.52 -3.95 -6.91
CA GLN A 87 -2.96 -5.20 -7.53
C GLN A 87 -2.29 -6.37 -6.86
N LEU A 88 -3.10 -7.32 -6.38
CA LEU A 88 -2.64 -8.58 -5.82
C LEU A 88 -2.53 -9.62 -6.95
N HIS A 89 -1.39 -10.26 -7.03
CA HIS A 89 -1.08 -11.33 -7.97
C HIS A 89 -0.72 -12.60 -7.20
N GLY A 90 -1.23 -13.74 -7.67
CA GLY A 90 -0.88 -15.07 -7.17
C GLY A 90 0.39 -15.62 -7.79
N PRO A 91 0.79 -16.83 -7.42
CA PRO A 91 1.98 -17.48 -7.96
C PRO A 91 1.89 -17.65 -9.48
N ARG A 92 3.00 -17.42 -10.16
CA ARG A 92 3.12 -17.68 -11.61
C ARG A 92 2.98 -19.18 -11.85
N GLY A 93 1.87 -19.59 -12.48
CA GLY A 93 1.68 -20.97 -12.91
C GLY A 93 0.53 -21.74 -12.26
N SER A 94 -0.28 -21.16 -11.40
CA SER A 94 -1.54 -21.77 -10.98
C SER A 94 -2.62 -21.59 -12.05
N SER A 95 -2.48 -22.28 -13.20
CA SER A 95 -3.66 -22.62 -14.00
C SER A 95 -4.55 -23.47 -13.08
N SER A 96 -5.80 -23.03 -12.92
CA SER A 96 -6.84 -23.67 -12.16
C SER A 96 -7.07 -25.11 -12.62
N SER A 97 -6.21 -26.04 -12.20
CA SER A 97 -6.47 -27.47 -12.24
C SER A 97 -6.70 -27.92 -10.80
N SER A 98 -7.98 -27.95 -10.42
CA SER A 98 -8.46 -28.67 -9.25
C SER A 98 -8.12 -30.16 -9.40
N SER A 99 -6.93 -30.55 -8.99
CA SER A 99 -6.60 -31.95 -8.75
C SER A 99 -6.47 -32.17 -7.25
N SER A 100 -7.55 -32.68 -6.67
CA SER A 100 -7.57 -33.30 -5.36
C SER A 100 -6.58 -34.49 -5.35
N SER A 101 -5.36 -34.27 -4.91
CA SER A 101 -4.44 -35.33 -4.53
C SER A 101 -4.35 -35.40 -3.02
N SER A 102 -5.08 -36.39 -2.45
CA SER A 102 -4.86 -36.88 -1.10
C SER A 102 -3.48 -37.51 -1.01
N GLY A 103 -2.49 -36.74 -0.56
CA GLY A 103 -1.14 -37.16 -0.27
C GLY A 103 -0.79 -36.81 1.16
N SER A 104 -0.78 -37.80 2.04
CA SER A 104 -0.19 -37.74 3.37
C SER A 104 1.30 -37.49 3.23
N GLY A 105 1.75 -36.26 3.47
CA GLY A 105 3.15 -35.88 3.44
C GLY A 105 3.42 -34.75 4.43
N THR A 106 4.29 -35.05 5.39
CA THR A 106 4.84 -34.15 6.40
C THR A 106 5.18 -32.77 5.83
N GLY A 107 4.51 -31.72 6.34
CA GLY A 107 4.96 -30.35 6.55
C GLY A 107 5.80 -29.66 5.48
N SER A 108 5.39 -29.69 4.22
CA SER A 108 5.84 -28.72 3.23
C SER A 108 4.73 -27.68 3.08
N ASP A 109 4.88 -26.56 3.78
CA ASP A 109 4.04 -25.40 3.63
C ASP A 109 3.98 -25.05 2.14
N ASN A 110 2.81 -25.23 1.50
CA ASN A 110 2.55 -24.76 0.15
C ASN A 110 2.63 -23.23 0.17
N PHE A 111 3.82 -22.73 -0.07
CA PHE A 111 4.11 -21.31 -0.13
C PHE A 111 3.44 -20.72 -1.35
N VAL A 112 2.43 -19.93 -1.13
CA VAL A 112 1.81 -19.14 -2.19
C VAL A 112 2.53 -17.81 -2.24
N ASP A 113 3.37 -17.62 -3.26
CA ASP A 113 4.13 -16.40 -3.49
C ASP A 113 3.22 -15.30 -4.03
N TYR A 114 2.50 -14.61 -3.13
CA TYR A 114 1.76 -13.43 -3.52
C TYR A 114 2.70 -12.27 -3.80
N THR A 115 2.34 -11.50 -4.83
CA THR A 115 3.01 -10.26 -5.20
C THR A 115 1.99 -9.12 -5.17
N LEU A 116 2.34 -8.03 -4.51
CA LEU A 116 1.56 -6.79 -4.51
C LEU A 116 2.29 -5.75 -5.36
N ILE A 117 1.56 -5.10 -6.27
CA ILE A 117 2.13 -4.12 -7.21
C ILE A 117 1.27 -2.88 -7.21
N GLY A 118 1.89 -1.69 -7.18
CA GLY A 118 1.18 -0.43 -7.25
C GLY A 118 1.98 0.70 -7.94
N PRO A 119 1.29 1.68 -8.54
CA PRO A 119 1.90 2.94 -8.94
C PRO A 119 1.95 3.89 -7.74
N ALA A 120 3.15 4.32 -7.37
CA ALA A 120 3.41 5.27 -6.31
C ALA A 120 3.74 6.64 -6.88
N LEU A 121 2.90 7.64 -6.60
CA LEU A 121 3.09 9.03 -6.97
C LEU A 121 3.85 9.75 -5.86
N PHE A 122 4.99 10.35 -6.21
CA PHE A 122 5.77 11.19 -5.31
C PHE A 122 5.37 12.66 -5.50
N THR A 123 4.64 13.21 -4.55
CA THR A 123 4.07 14.55 -4.62
C THR A 123 5.09 15.64 -4.23
N ALA A 124 4.72 16.91 -4.42
CA ALA A 124 5.53 18.04 -3.96
C ALA A 124 5.75 18.04 -2.43
N ASN A 125 4.85 17.42 -1.66
CA ASN A 125 4.97 17.33 -0.20
C ASN A 125 6.09 16.39 0.27
N ALA A 126 6.69 15.61 -0.65
CA ALA A 126 7.88 14.81 -0.36
C ALA A 126 9.18 15.58 -0.57
N GLU A 127 9.17 16.80 -1.12
CA GLU A 127 10.39 17.52 -1.48
C GLU A 127 11.28 17.81 -0.25
N SER A 128 12.58 17.54 -0.38
CA SER A 128 13.59 17.91 0.62
C SER A 128 14.75 18.71 0.02
N HIS A 129 15.21 18.32 -1.15
CA HIS A 129 16.12 19.10 -1.98
C HIS A 129 15.37 19.53 -3.23
N LYS A 130 15.74 20.65 -3.84
CA LYS A 130 15.06 21.19 -5.00
C LYS A 130 14.81 20.13 -6.09
N GLY A 131 13.55 19.78 -6.29
CA GLY A 131 13.09 18.77 -7.26
C GLY A 131 13.30 17.31 -6.85
N LEU A 132 13.81 17.03 -5.63
CA LEU A 132 14.08 15.68 -5.14
C LEU A 132 13.31 15.37 -3.85
N CYS A 133 12.79 14.16 -3.77
CA CYS A 133 12.03 13.68 -2.62
C CYS A 133 12.94 13.29 -1.45
N HIS A 134 12.43 13.48 -0.25
CA HIS A 134 13.06 13.01 0.99
C HIS A 134 13.08 11.48 1.03
N GLY A 135 14.21 10.89 1.45
CA GLY A 135 14.34 9.44 1.59
C GLY A 135 13.29 8.81 2.53
N GLY A 136 12.82 9.56 3.53
CA GLY A 136 11.75 9.14 4.42
C GLY A 136 10.43 8.82 3.71
N SER A 137 10.11 9.47 2.58
CA SER A 137 8.92 9.12 1.79
C SER A 137 9.05 7.74 1.13
N MET A 138 10.25 7.36 0.72
CA MET A 138 10.51 6.00 0.22
C MET A 138 10.43 4.97 1.35
N CYS A 139 10.97 5.27 2.54
CA CYS A 139 10.86 4.39 3.71
C CYS A 139 9.40 4.17 4.13
N ALA A 140 8.60 5.23 4.16
CA ALA A 140 7.17 5.14 4.46
C ALA A 140 6.42 4.26 3.45
N LEU A 141 6.73 4.41 2.14
CA LEU A 141 6.17 3.57 1.09
C LEU A 141 6.57 2.09 1.25
N MET A 142 7.81 1.82 1.68
CA MET A 142 8.27 0.44 1.91
C MET A 142 7.54 -0.21 3.08
N ASP A 143 7.34 0.52 4.18
CA ASP A 143 6.54 0.04 5.31
C ASP A 143 5.09 -0.24 4.90
N ASP A 144 4.49 0.69 4.17
CA ASP A 144 3.12 0.58 3.69
C ASP A 144 2.90 -0.69 2.84
N ILE A 145 3.72 -0.90 1.80
CA ILE A 145 3.54 -2.08 0.93
C ILE A 145 3.85 -3.40 1.65
N VAL A 146 4.78 -3.41 2.60
CA VAL A 146 5.04 -4.57 3.45
C VAL A 146 3.80 -4.88 4.30
N GLY A 147 3.18 -3.87 4.90
CA GLY A 147 1.94 -4.00 5.67
C GLY A 147 0.79 -4.54 4.81
N TRP A 148 0.54 -3.93 3.65
CA TRP A 148 -0.54 -4.36 2.75
C TRP A 148 -0.37 -5.78 2.23
N LEU A 149 0.85 -6.17 1.83
CA LEU A 149 1.09 -7.55 1.42
C LEU A 149 0.98 -8.52 2.62
N GLY A 150 1.38 -8.08 3.80
CA GLY A 150 1.17 -8.82 5.05
C GLY A 150 -0.30 -9.13 5.30
N PHE A 151 -1.19 -8.13 5.14
CA PHE A 151 -2.65 -8.30 5.24
C PHE A 151 -3.22 -9.27 4.19
N CYS A 152 -2.59 -9.39 3.02
CA CYS A 152 -2.97 -10.31 1.95
C CYS A 152 -2.27 -11.67 2.03
N SER A 153 -1.45 -11.91 3.04
CA SER A 153 -0.55 -13.06 3.08
C SER A 153 -1.25 -14.43 3.11
N THR A 154 -2.53 -14.48 3.46
CA THR A 154 -3.36 -15.69 3.44
C THR A 154 -4.11 -15.90 2.12
N GLY A 155 -3.91 -15.03 1.11
CA GLY A 155 -4.68 -15.01 -0.15
C GLY A 155 -6.00 -14.29 -0.07
N GLN A 156 -6.34 -13.76 1.09
CA GLN A 156 -7.50 -12.92 1.34
C GLN A 156 -7.05 -11.67 2.07
N LEU A 157 -7.60 -10.53 1.70
CA LEU A 157 -7.32 -9.29 2.40
C LEU A 157 -7.94 -9.32 3.80
N ARG A 158 -7.08 -9.22 4.80
CA ARG A 158 -7.43 -9.10 6.23
C ARG A 158 -6.79 -7.85 6.79
N ALA A 159 -7.38 -6.71 6.44
CA ALA A 159 -6.86 -5.43 6.86
C ALA A 159 -6.77 -5.33 8.38
N TRP A 160 -5.65 -4.79 8.87
CA TRP A 160 -5.31 -4.60 10.28
C TRP A 160 -5.13 -5.88 11.10
N GLU A 161 -5.19 -7.05 10.47
CA GLU A 161 -4.80 -8.29 11.10
C GLU A 161 -3.28 -8.48 11.05
N GLY A 162 -2.57 -7.85 11.96
CA GLY A 162 -1.11 -7.87 12.07
C GLY A 162 -0.48 -6.51 11.85
N PHE A 163 0.84 -6.47 11.87
CA PHE A 163 1.61 -5.24 11.69
C PHE A 163 3.05 -5.51 11.26
N THR A 164 3.66 -4.54 10.60
CA THR A 164 5.09 -4.53 10.30
C THR A 164 5.88 -4.36 11.60
N VAL A 165 6.83 -5.25 11.86
CA VAL A 165 7.67 -5.20 13.08
C VAL A 165 9.12 -4.82 12.78
N GLN A 166 9.53 -4.93 11.51
CA GLN A 166 10.86 -4.56 11.07
C GLN A 166 10.86 -4.23 9.59
N ILE A 167 11.58 -3.19 9.22
CA ILE A 167 11.98 -2.87 7.84
C ILE A 167 13.47 -2.56 7.80
N ASP A 168 14.15 -3.11 6.80
CA ASP A 168 15.53 -2.78 6.45
C ASP A 168 15.53 -2.24 5.03
N THR A 169 15.71 -0.93 4.91
CA THR A 169 15.51 -0.18 3.67
C THR A 169 16.82 0.38 3.15
N SER A 170 17.15 0.09 1.90
CA SER A 170 18.30 0.61 1.18
C SER A 170 17.88 1.62 0.11
N LEU A 171 18.26 2.87 0.28
CA LEU A 171 18.03 3.93 -0.71
C LEU A 171 19.16 3.89 -1.74
N LYS A 172 18.83 3.62 -3.01
CA LYS A 172 19.82 3.42 -4.09
C LYS A 172 19.99 4.66 -4.96
N LYS A 173 18.87 5.30 -5.34
CA LYS A 173 18.87 6.48 -6.19
C LYS A 173 17.78 7.47 -5.76
N PRO A 174 18.02 8.79 -5.91
CA PRO A 174 17.01 9.79 -5.57
C PRO A 174 15.78 9.67 -6.49
N VAL A 175 14.62 10.04 -5.96
CA VAL A 175 13.35 10.14 -6.68
C VAL A 175 13.05 11.60 -6.95
N LYS A 176 12.62 11.94 -8.17
CA LYS A 176 12.18 13.29 -8.53
C LYS A 176 10.74 13.51 -8.08
N VAL A 177 10.44 14.72 -7.62
CA VAL A 177 9.06 15.16 -7.37
C VAL A 177 8.24 15.04 -8.66
N GLY A 178 7.00 14.57 -8.53
CA GLY A 178 6.08 14.32 -9.65
C GLY A 178 6.26 12.97 -10.35
N SER A 179 7.24 12.15 -9.93
CA SER A 179 7.42 10.81 -10.51
C SER A 179 6.31 9.85 -10.08
N ILE A 180 5.88 8.99 -11.01
CA ILE A 180 5.05 7.82 -10.73
C ILE A 180 5.91 6.58 -10.97
N LEU A 181 6.28 5.91 -9.89
CA LEU A 181 7.15 4.74 -9.92
C LEU A 181 6.36 3.47 -9.61
N ARG A 182 6.90 2.31 -10.02
CA ARG A 182 6.37 1.00 -9.67
C ARG A 182 6.93 0.59 -8.32
N VAL A 183 6.05 0.42 -7.35
CA VAL A 183 6.37 -0.27 -6.11
C VAL A 183 5.84 -1.71 -6.21
N GLU A 184 6.62 -2.68 -5.79
CA GLU A 184 6.21 -4.08 -5.75
C GLU A 184 6.81 -4.78 -4.53
N ALA A 185 6.06 -5.72 -3.98
CA ALA A 185 6.49 -6.56 -2.88
C ALA A 185 6.12 -8.02 -3.12
N THR A 186 6.94 -8.93 -2.63
CA THR A 186 6.75 -10.39 -2.74
C THR A 186 7.06 -11.06 -1.41
N ILE A 187 6.27 -12.04 -1.03
CA ILE A 187 6.58 -12.87 0.13
C ILE A 187 7.78 -13.73 -0.22
N SER A 188 8.86 -13.60 0.54
CA SER A 188 10.11 -14.34 0.32
C SER A 188 10.22 -15.59 1.19
N ARG A 189 9.63 -15.57 2.40
CA ARG A 189 9.71 -16.66 3.37
C ARG A 189 8.61 -16.51 4.42
N ARG A 190 8.19 -17.64 4.99
CA ARG A 190 7.41 -17.70 6.23
C ARG A 190 8.16 -18.46 7.31
N GLU A 191 7.91 -18.15 8.55
CA GLU A 191 8.47 -18.85 9.70
C GLU A 191 7.35 -19.06 10.74
N GLY A 192 7.01 -20.31 10.92
CA GLY A 192 5.84 -20.69 11.70
C GLY A 192 4.55 -20.12 11.11
N LEU A 193 3.55 -19.93 11.98
CA LEU A 193 2.21 -19.44 11.56
C LEU A 193 2.09 -17.91 11.50
N ARG A 194 3.09 -17.19 11.98
CA ARG A 194 2.93 -15.76 12.25
C ARG A 194 3.90 -14.84 11.54
N LYS A 195 5.13 -15.27 11.26
CA LYS A 195 6.15 -14.42 10.67
C LYS A 195 6.13 -14.52 9.14
N VAL A 196 5.95 -13.40 8.47
CA VAL A 196 5.96 -13.28 7.01
C VAL A 196 7.09 -12.34 6.61
N TYR A 197 8.09 -12.86 5.89
CA TYR A 197 9.20 -12.07 5.38
C TYR A 197 8.89 -11.62 3.96
N ILE A 198 9.03 -10.33 3.72
CA ILE A 198 8.61 -9.66 2.48
C ILE A 198 9.79 -8.91 1.91
N GLN A 199 10.00 -9.04 0.61
CA GLN A 199 10.94 -8.22 -0.16
C GLN A 199 10.16 -7.21 -0.96
N ALA A 200 10.54 -5.94 -0.87
CA ALA A 200 9.91 -4.87 -1.62
C ALA A 200 10.94 -4.05 -2.40
N ARG A 201 10.52 -3.47 -3.51
CA ARG A 201 11.37 -2.61 -4.34
C ARG A 201 10.58 -1.49 -5.01
N LEU A 202 11.24 -0.37 -5.23
CA LEU A 202 10.74 0.78 -5.97
C LEU A 202 11.56 0.95 -7.24
N VAL A 203 10.92 0.85 -8.38
CA VAL A 203 11.57 0.79 -9.70
C VAL A 203 10.91 1.77 -10.67
N ASP A 204 11.70 2.45 -11.45
CA ASP A 204 11.19 3.20 -12.60
C ASP A 204 10.67 2.18 -13.64
N PRO A 205 9.39 2.23 -14.02
CA PRO A 205 8.80 1.24 -14.92
C PRO A 205 9.37 1.27 -16.34
N GLU A 206 9.94 2.38 -16.78
CA GLU A 206 10.51 2.57 -18.12
C GLU A 206 12.00 2.26 -18.14
N SER A 207 12.79 2.99 -17.38
CA SER A 207 14.25 2.85 -17.35
C SER A 207 14.76 1.64 -16.56
N LYS A 208 13.89 0.96 -15.78
CA LYS A 208 14.22 -0.16 -14.87
C LYS A 208 15.21 0.22 -13.77
N VAL A 209 15.39 1.50 -13.52
CA VAL A 209 16.24 1.99 -12.44
C VAL A 209 15.64 1.63 -11.10
N LEU A 210 16.46 0.98 -10.24
CA LEU A 210 16.11 0.69 -8.85
C LEU A 210 16.38 1.94 -7.99
N HIS A 211 15.34 2.47 -7.35
CA HIS A 211 15.42 3.62 -6.45
C HIS A 211 15.54 3.20 -4.99
N CYS A 212 14.84 2.14 -4.59
CA CYS A 212 14.81 1.66 -3.22
C CYS A 212 14.51 0.16 -3.20
N GLU A 213 15.05 -0.53 -2.22
CA GLU A 213 14.71 -1.91 -1.89
C GLU A 213 14.54 -2.06 -0.38
N CYS A 214 13.74 -3.01 0.05
CA CYS A 214 13.43 -3.23 1.45
C CYS A 214 13.25 -4.72 1.75
N SER A 215 13.77 -5.15 2.90
CA SER A 215 13.42 -6.41 3.55
C SER A 215 12.54 -6.13 4.74
N GLY A 216 11.32 -6.64 4.75
CA GLY A 216 10.34 -6.42 5.81
C GLY A 216 9.98 -7.71 6.54
N LEU A 217 9.65 -7.59 7.81
CA LEU A 217 9.02 -8.62 8.63
C LEU A 217 7.65 -8.14 9.06
N PHE A 218 6.63 -8.89 8.65
CA PHE A 218 5.25 -8.70 9.07
C PHE A 218 4.86 -9.81 10.05
N LEU A 219 4.16 -9.44 11.13
CA LEU A 219 3.73 -10.35 12.17
C LEU A 219 2.20 -10.50 12.14
N MET A 220 1.72 -11.69 11.80
CA MET A 220 0.31 -12.06 11.87
C MET A 220 -0.19 -12.12 13.32
N PRO A 221 -1.48 -11.85 13.59
CA PRO A 221 -2.04 -12.04 14.92
C PRO A 221 -1.92 -13.51 15.35
N PRO A 222 -1.95 -13.80 16.66
CA PRO A 222 -2.05 -15.17 17.11
C PRO A 222 -3.35 -15.80 16.60
N ALA A 223 -3.31 -17.09 16.25
CA ALA A 223 -4.52 -17.81 15.89
C ALA A 223 -5.52 -17.65 17.06
N GLN A 224 -6.73 -17.18 16.75
CA GLN A 224 -7.78 -17.13 17.76
C GLN A 224 -8.05 -18.56 18.21
N SER A 225 -7.76 -18.86 19.47
CA SER A 225 -8.24 -20.11 20.07
C SER A 225 -9.76 -20.05 20.02
N SER A 226 -10.37 -20.94 19.25
CA SER A 226 -11.82 -21.15 19.28
C SER A 226 -12.19 -21.44 20.74
N LYS A 227 -12.74 -20.43 21.42
CA LYS A 227 -13.39 -20.69 22.69
C LYS A 227 -14.60 -21.57 22.38
N SER A 228 -14.43 -22.86 22.65
CA SER A 228 -15.51 -23.86 22.73
C SER A 228 -16.45 -23.52 23.88
#